data_5a715b0d7b3a77cf70094cbaa50c5994
#
_entry.id   5a715b0d7b3a77cf70094cbaa50c5994
#
_cell.length_a   1.000
_cell.length_b   1.000
_cell.length_c   1.000
_cell.angle_alpha   90.00
_cell.angle_beta   90.00
_cell.angle_gamma   90.00
#
_symmetry.space_group_name_H-M   'P 1'
#
loop_
_entity.id
_entity.type
_entity.pdbx_description
1 polymer ?
#
loop_
_entity_poly.entity_id
_entity_poly.type
_entity_poly.pdbx_seq_one_letter_code
_entity_poly.pdbx_strand_id
1 'polypeptide(L)'
;MTGVQTCALPIYVEECEKVVKIMAECGLERGKDFKVWLMAEIPSNIILADQFNKYVDGYSIGSNDLTMLVLGCDRDNDTVSHIYDERNLAVRRAVRHLIEVAHSEGKTVSICGQAPSVYPEFCEFLIKSGIDSMSVNPDTVKFTKKLAAQIEQRIMMDALTGKGRQEVEDLNW
;
A
#
# COMPACT_ATOMS: atom_id res chain seq x y z
N MET A 1 6.38 -1.42 20.73
CA MET A 1 7.07 -2.28 19.75
C MET A 1 7.95 -1.37 18.90
N THR A 2 9.24 -1.46 19.02
CA THR A 2 10.20 -0.77 18.17
C THR A 2 10.43 -1.68 16.96
N GLY A 3 9.67 -1.44 15.88
CA GLY A 3 9.93 -2.10 14.61
C GLY A 3 11.24 -1.58 14.02
N VAL A 4 12.19 -2.45 13.75
CA VAL A 4 13.35 -2.10 12.93
C VAL A 4 12.85 -2.06 11.49
N GLN A 5 12.74 -0.87 10.95
CA GLN A 5 12.41 -0.68 9.54
C GLN A 5 13.71 -0.78 8.75
N THR A 6 13.89 -1.85 8.00
CA THR A 6 15.01 -1.98 7.07
C THR A 6 14.54 -1.50 5.69
N CYS A 7 15.21 -0.47 5.17
CA CYS A 7 14.97 0.04 3.81
C CYS A 7 15.74 -0.79 2.77
N ALA A 8 15.58 -2.09 2.77
CA ALA A 8 16.00 -2.92 1.65
C ALA A 8 14.83 -3.02 0.67
N LEU A 9 15.05 -2.58 -0.56
CA LEU A 9 14.08 -2.66 -1.65
C LEU A 9 14.50 -3.81 -2.57
N PRO A 10 14.11 -5.05 -2.31
CA PRO A 10 14.39 -6.13 -3.23
C PRO A 10 13.59 -5.90 -4.52
N ILE A 11 14.32 -5.79 -5.63
CA ILE A 11 13.72 -5.70 -6.97
C ILE A 11 13.32 -7.11 -7.42
N TYR A 12 14.14 -8.09 -7.08
CA TYR A 12 13.93 -9.49 -7.43
C TYR A 12 13.46 -10.30 -6.22
N VAL A 13 12.62 -11.30 -6.47
CA VAL A 13 12.12 -12.22 -5.43
C VAL A 13 13.28 -12.95 -4.74
N GLU A 14 14.30 -13.34 -5.49
CA GLU A 14 15.50 -14.02 -4.99
C GLU A 14 16.34 -13.13 -4.06
N GLU A 15 16.31 -11.82 -4.24
CA GLU A 15 16.95 -10.87 -3.30
C GLU A 15 16.18 -10.83 -1.98
N CYS A 16 14.85 -10.80 -2.03
CA CYS A 16 14.01 -10.86 -0.85
C CYS A 16 14.26 -12.15 -0.06
N GLU A 17 14.32 -13.29 -0.73
CA GLU A 17 14.67 -14.57 -0.12
C GLU A 17 16.03 -14.52 0.59
N LYS A 18 17.07 -13.99 -0.08
CA LYS A 18 18.41 -13.84 0.50
C LYS A 18 18.40 -12.96 1.74
N VAL A 19 17.72 -11.82 1.69
CA VAL A 19 17.62 -10.89 2.82
C VAL A 19 16.96 -11.57 4.02
N VAL A 20 15.84 -12.24 3.82
CA VAL A 20 15.13 -12.95 4.88
C VAL A 20 15.99 -14.07 5.47
N LYS A 21 16.78 -14.77 4.64
CA LYS A 21 17.71 -15.80 5.10
C LYS A 21 18.85 -15.21 5.95
N ILE A 22 19.44 -14.11 5.51
CA ILE A 22 20.50 -13.41 6.28
C ILE A 22 19.93 -12.91 7.61
N MET A 23 18.71 -12.39 7.63
CA MET A 23 18.04 -11.97 8.87
C MET A 23 17.92 -13.13 9.86
N ALA A 24 17.48 -14.31 9.38
CA ALA A 24 17.36 -15.50 10.19
C ALA A 24 18.75 -15.98 10.73
N GLU A 25 19.79 -15.96 9.89
CA GLU A 25 21.18 -16.27 10.29
C GLU A 25 21.70 -15.30 11.37
N CYS A 26 21.19 -14.05 11.40
CA CYS A 26 21.47 -13.06 12.43
C CYS A 26 20.56 -13.18 13.67
N GLY A 27 19.71 -14.21 13.76
CA GLY A 27 18.80 -14.43 14.87
C GLY A 27 17.46 -13.68 14.77
N LEU A 28 17.15 -13.08 13.63
CA LEU A 28 15.90 -12.38 13.35
C LEU A 28 14.97 -13.30 12.54
N GLU A 29 14.46 -14.33 13.16
CA GLU A 29 13.59 -15.29 12.51
C GLU A 29 12.15 -14.79 12.43
N ARG A 30 11.56 -14.87 11.25
CA ARG A 30 10.17 -14.53 11.00
C ARG A 30 9.24 -15.47 11.77
N GLY A 31 8.33 -14.94 12.56
CA GLY A 31 7.45 -15.74 13.40
C GLY A 31 6.36 -14.90 14.08
N LYS A 32 5.89 -15.38 15.23
CA LYS A 32 4.83 -14.70 15.99
C LYS A 32 5.27 -13.32 16.49
N ASP A 33 6.48 -13.23 17.00
CA ASP A 33 7.00 -12.03 17.67
C ASP A 33 7.83 -11.12 16.76
N PHE A 34 8.23 -11.61 15.59
CA PHE A 34 8.99 -10.86 14.60
C PHE A 34 8.36 -10.99 13.21
N LYS A 35 7.99 -9.85 12.63
CA LYS A 35 7.35 -9.76 11.34
C LYS A 35 8.24 -9.05 10.34
N VAL A 36 8.25 -9.54 9.09
CA VAL A 36 8.97 -8.94 7.97
C VAL A 36 7.96 -8.27 7.05
N TRP A 37 8.15 -6.98 6.83
CA TRP A 37 7.33 -6.18 5.92
C TRP A 37 8.20 -5.63 4.80
N LEU A 38 7.65 -5.70 3.58
CA LEU A 38 8.30 -5.18 2.38
C LEU A 38 7.75 -3.79 2.06
N MET A 39 8.67 -2.85 1.74
CA MET A 39 8.27 -1.62 1.08
C MET A 39 7.86 -1.94 -0.36
N ALA A 40 6.58 -1.73 -0.67
CA ALA A 40 6.05 -1.91 -2.02
C ALA A 40 5.99 -0.55 -2.71
N GLU A 41 7.05 -0.21 -3.39
CA GLU A 41 7.19 1.11 -4.02
C GLU A 41 7.76 1.05 -5.45
N ILE A 42 7.99 -0.16 -5.97
CA ILE A 42 8.38 -0.38 -7.35
C ILE A 42 7.38 -1.32 -8.05
N PRO A 43 7.16 -1.18 -9.36
CA PRO A 43 6.21 -2.00 -10.11
C PRO A 43 6.43 -3.51 -9.98
N SER A 44 7.69 -3.98 -9.86
CA SER A 44 7.98 -5.41 -9.70
C SER A 44 7.38 -5.99 -8.41
N ASN A 45 7.35 -5.23 -7.31
CA ASN A 45 6.74 -5.67 -6.05
C ASN A 45 5.22 -5.83 -6.18
N ILE A 46 4.60 -5.05 -7.05
CA ILE A 46 3.17 -5.11 -7.33
C ILE A 46 2.83 -6.29 -8.24
N ILE A 47 3.56 -6.40 -9.35
CA ILE A 47 3.31 -7.43 -10.40
C ILE A 47 3.59 -8.85 -9.88
N LEU A 48 4.61 -8.99 -9.02
CA LEU A 48 5.04 -10.27 -8.45
C LEU A 48 4.66 -10.43 -6.97
N ALA A 49 3.62 -9.73 -6.51
CA ALA A 49 3.20 -9.76 -5.11
C ALA A 49 2.92 -11.19 -4.60
N ASP A 50 2.33 -12.04 -5.43
CA ASP A 50 2.11 -13.47 -5.14
C ASP A 50 3.40 -14.24 -4.86
N GLN A 51 4.51 -13.85 -5.48
CA GLN A 51 5.82 -14.47 -5.25
C GLN A 51 6.48 -13.92 -3.99
N PHE A 52 6.39 -12.60 -3.76
CA PHE A 52 6.92 -11.96 -2.55
C PHE A 52 6.17 -12.39 -1.28
N ASN A 53 4.87 -12.71 -1.35
CA ASN A 53 4.04 -13.17 -0.24
C ASN A 53 4.65 -14.36 0.53
N LYS A 54 5.47 -15.18 -0.14
CA LYS A 54 6.16 -16.32 0.49
C LYS A 54 7.15 -15.89 1.56
N TYR A 55 7.74 -14.71 1.41
CA TYR A 55 8.86 -14.24 2.21
C TYR A 55 8.49 -13.15 3.22
N VAL A 56 7.30 -12.53 3.08
CA VAL A 56 6.88 -11.40 3.91
C VAL A 56 5.59 -11.67 4.68
N ASP A 57 5.34 -10.91 5.72
CA ASP A 57 4.11 -10.93 6.52
C ASP A 57 3.15 -9.81 6.12
N GLY A 58 3.64 -8.82 5.38
CA GLY A 58 2.85 -7.69 4.90
C GLY A 58 3.66 -6.73 4.06
N TYR A 59 2.97 -5.67 3.63
CA TYR A 59 3.53 -4.63 2.79
C TYR A 59 3.28 -3.24 3.37
N SER A 60 4.23 -2.34 3.12
CA SER A 60 4.04 -0.91 3.28
C SER A 60 4.19 -0.24 1.92
N ILE A 61 3.12 0.31 1.39
CA ILE A 61 3.13 0.97 0.07
C ILE A 61 3.82 2.31 0.21
N GLY A 62 4.95 2.50 -0.48
CA GLY A 62 5.61 3.79 -0.65
C GLY A 62 4.96 4.56 -1.80
N SER A 63 3.86 5.27 -1.53
CA SER A 63 3.03 5.86 -2.58
C SER A 63 3.77 6.86 -3.45
N ASN A 64 4.73 7.59 -2.89
CA ASN A 64 5.51 8.58 -3.63
C ASN A 64 6.36 7.92 -4.73
N ASP A 65 7.18 6.94 -4.35
CA ASP A 65 8.10 6.27 -5.26
C ASP A 65 7.35 5.37 -6.23
N LEU A 66 6.32 4.67 -5.75
CA LEU A 66 5.43 3.88 -6.62
C LEU A 66 4.81 4.76 -7.72
N THR A 67 4.34 5.96 -7.38
CA THR A 67 3.76 6.88 -8.36
C THR A 67 4.79 7.31 -9.40
N MET A 68 5.99 7.69 -8.97
CA MET A 68 7.07 8.07 -9.89
C MET A 68 7.40 6.95 -10.86
N LEU A 69 7.52 5.73 -10.38
CA LEU A 69 7.94 4.59 -11.19
C LEU A 69 6.81 4.04 -12.08
N VAL A 70 5.57 4.05 -11.60
CA VAL A 70 4.41 3.65 -12.42
C VAL A 70 4.17 4.65 -13.55
N LEU A 71 4.33 5.95 -13.29
CA LEU A 71 4.10 6.99 -14.29
C LEU A 71 5.38 7.34 -15.10
N GLY A 72 6.54 6.80 -14.70
CA GLY A 72 7.82 7.11 -15.34
C GLY A 72 8.21 8.59 -15.23
N CYS A 73 7.86 9.25 -14.13
CA CYS A 73 8.13 10.67 -13.90
C CYS A 73 8.89 10.89 -12.58
N ASP A 74 9.70 11.93 -12.56
CA ASP A 74 10.38 12.40 -11.35
C ASP A 74 9.63 13.64 -10.83
N ARG A 75 9.13 13.57 -9.60
CA ARG A 75 8.39 14.67 -8.95
C ARG A 75 9.26 15.92 -8.70
N ASP A 76 10.57 15.73 -8.60
CA ASP A 76 11.53 16.79 -8.30
C ASP A 76 12.11 17.43 -9.58
N ASN A 77 11.72 16.94 -10.75
CA ASN A 77 12.12 17.47 -12.05
C ASN A 77 11.04 18.41 -12.60
N ASP A 78 11.35 19.71 -12.68
CA ASP A 78 10.42 20.76 -13.12
C ASP A 78 9.75 20.50 -14.45
N THR A 79 10.41 19.75 -15.35
CA THR A 79 9.87 19.45 -16.68
C THR A 79 8.75 18.43 -16.66
N VAL A 80 8.81 17.44 -15.77
CA VAL A 80 7.88 16.30 -15.73
C VAL A 80 7.06 16.20 -14.44
N SER A 81 7.34 17.02 -13.44
CA SER A 81 6.62 17.01 -12.16
C SER A 81 5.11 17.23 -12.29
N HIS A 82 4.68 17.91 -13.34
CA HIS A 82 3.25 18.13 -13.63
C HIS A 82 2.48 16.84 -13.99
N ILE A 83 3.18 15.76 -14.33
CA ILE A 83 2.59 14.43 -14.60
C ILE A 83 2.35 13.66 -13.30
N TYR A 84 3.11 14.00 -12.23
CA TYR A 84 3.03 13.31 -10.96
C TYR A 84 1.68 13.54 -10.29
N ASP A 85 0.90 12.49 -10.16
CA ASP A 85 -0.37 12.51 -9.41
C ASP A 85 -0.62 11.11 -8.82
N GLU A 86 -0.57 10.98 -7.48
CA GLU A 86 -0.84 9.74 -6.77
C GLU A 86 -2.27 9.22 -7.00
N ARG A 87 -3.20 10.09 -7.41
CA ARG A 87 -4.59 9.76 -7.73
C ARG A 87 -4.79 9.17 -9.13
N ASN A 88 -3.72 9.12 -9.93
CA ASN A 88 -3.78 8.56 -11.28
C ASN A 88 -4.34 7.14 -11.25
N LEU A 89 -5.17 6.80 -12.26
CA LEU A 89 -5.82 5.49 -12.33
C LEU A 89 -4.84 4.33 -12.34
N ALA A 90 -3.68 4.46 -13.01
CA ALA A 90 -2.66 3.42 -13.05
C ALA A 90 -2.08 3.14 -11.65
N VAL A 91 -1.81 4.21 -10.86
CA VAL A 91 -1.32 4.10 -9.49
C VAL A 91 -2.39 3.44 -8.60
N ARG A 92 -3.64 3.90 -8.69
CA ARG A 92 -4.76 3.32 -7.93
C ARG A 92 -4.97 1.84 -8.25
N ARG A 93 -4.87 1.44 -9.51
CA ARG A 93 -4.95 0.02 -9.90
C ARG A 93 -3.81 -0.79 -9.33
N ALA A 94 -2.58 -0.29 -9.39
CA ALA A 94 -1.42 -0.95 -8.80
C ALA A 94 -1.60 -1.16 -7.29
N VAL A 95 -2.01 -0.12 -6.56
CA VAL A 95 -2.28 -0.18 -5.11
C VAL A 95 -3.37 -1.21 -4.79
N ARG A 96 -4.49 -1.17 -5.51
CA ARG A 96 -5.60 -2.11 -5.29
C ARG A 96 -5.19 -3.55 -5.58
N HIS A 97 -4.49 -3.79 -6.68
CA HIS A 97 -3.99 -5.11 -7.03
C HIS A 97 -3.11 -5.70 -5.92
N LEU A 98 -2.19 -4.91 -5.38
CA LEU A 98 -1.36 -5.36 -4.25
C LEU A 98 -2.20 -5.75 -3.04
N ILE A 99 -3.19 -4.92 -2.66
CA ILE A 99 -4.06 -5.20 -1.52
C ILE A 99 -4.81 -6.53 -1.73
N GLU A 100 -5.40 -6.73 -2.91
CA GLU A 100 -6.15 -7.94 -3.25
C GLU A 100 -5.27 -9.20 -3.22
N VAL A 101 -4.08 -9.14 -3.83
CA VAL A 101 -3.14 -10.27 -3.85
C VAL A 101 -2.59 -10.57 -2.46
N ALA A 102 -2.21 -9.56 -1.69
CA ALA A 102 -1.73 -9.74 -0.33
C ALA A 102 -2.81 -10.38 0.57
N HIS A 103 -4.03 -9.86 0.53
CA HIS A 103 -5.15 -10.37 1.32
C HIS A 103 -5.54 -11.81 0.94
N SER A 104 -5.42 -12.17 -0.33
CA SER A 104 -5.72 -13.55 -0.78
C SER A 104 -4.87 -14.61 -0.08
N GLU A 105 -3.69 -14.21 0.43
CA GLU A 105 -2.77 -15.06 1.19
C GLU A 105 -2.65 -14.66 2.67
N GLY A 106 -3.60 -13.88 3.19
CA GLY A 106 -3.67 -13.49 4.60
C GLY A 106 -2.57 -12.54 5.04
N LYS A 107 -1.98 -11.77 4.11
CA LYS A 107 -1.01 -10.72 4.41
C LYS A 107 -1.71 -9.40 4.65
N THR A 108 -1.07 -8.51 5.41
CA THR A 108 -1.59 -7.18 5.70
C THR A 108 -0.89 -6.12 4.86
N VAL A 109 -1.61 -5.04 4.54
CA VAL A 109 -1.10 -3.94 3.72
C VAL A 109 -1.29 -2.61 4.42
N SER A 110 -0.20 -1.88 4.55
CA SER A 110 -0.19 -0.49 4.99
C SER A 110 0.20 0.42 3.83
N ILE A 111 -0.03 1.70 3.99
CA ILE A 111 0.51 2.72 3.10
C ILE A 111 1.25 3.77 3.91
N CYS A 112 2.40 4.20 3.42
CA CYS A 112 3.12 5.37 3.87
C CYS A 112 3.33 6.31 2.66
N GLY A 113 3.47 7.58 2.94
CA GLY A 113 3.54 8.62 1.91
C GLY A 113 2.56 9.74 2.23
N GLN A 114 2.43 10.69 1.32
CA GLN A 114 1.66 11.90 1.60
C GLN A 114 0.19 11.81 1.16
N ALA A 115 -0.14 10.96 0.21
CA ALA A 115 -1.46 10.90 -0.40
C ALA A 115 -2.63 10.79 0.61
N PRO A 116 -2.61 9.91 1.63
CA PRO A 116 -3.71 9.82 2.58
C PRO A 116 -3.88 11.07 3.46
N SER A 117 -2.79 11.85 3.65
CA SER A 117 -2.81 13.09 4.43
C SER A 117 -3.30 14.29 3.63
N VAL A 118 -3.13 14.25 2.30
CA VAL A 118 -3.37 15.40 1.40
C VAL A 118 -4.70 15.25 0.65
N TYR A 119 -5.05 14.03 0.25
CA TYR A 119 -6.20 13.77 -0.62
C TYR A 119 -7.27 12.93 0.09
N PRO A 120 -8.37 13.53 0.56
CA PRO A 120 -9.48 12.80 1.18
C PRO A 120 -10.08 11.72 0.27
N GLU A 121 -10.14 11.96 -1.03
CA GLU A 121 -10.62 10.99 -2.03
C GLU A 121 -9.69 9.77 -2.17
N PHE A 122 -8.38 9.96 -1.96
CA PHE A 122 -7.45 8.85 -1.96
C PHE A 122 -7.60 7.99 -0.69
N CYS A 123 -7.85 8.64 0.46
CA CYS A 123 -8.19 7.95 1.71
C CYS A 123 -9.47 7.10 1.53
N GLU A 124 -10.50 7.64 0.90
CA GLU A 124 -11.73 6.90 0.58
C GLU A 124 -11.45 5.70 -0.34
N PHE A 125 -10.65 5.90 -1.38
CA PHE A 125 -10.24 4.82 -2.28
C PHE A 125 -9.52 3.69 -1.52
N LEU A 126 -8.58 4.01 -0.63
CA LEU A 126 -7.85 3.03 0.17
C LEU A 126 -8.77 2.21 1.07
N ILE A 127 -9.70 2.86 1.77
CA ILE A 127 -10.66 2.20 2.64
C ILE A 127 -11.58 1.28 1.83
N LYS A 128 -12.09 1.75 0.69
CA LYS A 128 -12.90 0.93 -0.22
C LYS A 128 -12.11 -0.26 -0.80
N SER A 129 -10.80 -0.12 -0.95
CA SER A 129 -9.90 -1.20 -1.39
C SER A 129 -9.52 -2.18 -0.27
N GLY A 130 -9.90 -1.89 0.98
CA GLY A 130 -9.65 -2.77 2.12
C GLY A 130 -8.29 -2.61 2.79
N ILE A 131 -7.63 -1.44 2.67
CA ILE A 131 -6.34 -1.19 3.33
C ILE A 131 -6.41 -1.45 4.84
N ASP A 132 -5.40 -2.12 5.42
CA ASP A 132 -5.38 -2.44 6.84
C ASP A 132 -4.95 -1.27 7.71
N SER A 133 -4.04 -0.43 7.22
CA SER A 133 -3.59 0.75 7.96
C SER A 133 -3.03 1.84 7.04
N MET A 134 -3.07 3.07 7.52
CA MET A 134 -2.54 4.24 6.83
C MET A 134 -1.64 5.04 7.78
N SER A 135 -0.39 5.27 7.38
CA SER A 135 0.47 6.25 8.00
C SER A 135 0.11 7.64 7.49
N VAL A 136 -0.11 8.56 8.41
CA VAL A 136 -0.45 9.94 8.09
C VAL A 136 0.36 10.90 8.95
N ASN A 137 0.46 12.15 8.53
CA ASN A 137 1.14 13.18 9.32
C ASN A 137 0.45 13.36 10.67
N PRO A 138 1.20 13.61 11.76
CA PRO A 138 0.64 13.71 13.11
C PRO A 138 -0.49 14.74 13.27
N ASP A 139 -0.41 15.84 12.57
CA ASP A 139 -1.40 16.92 12.56
C ASP A 139 -2.71 16.52 11.85
N THR A 140 -2.66 15.56 10.92
CA THR A 140 -3.83 15.09 10.17
C THR A 140 -4.51 13.88 10.81
N VAL A 141 -3.93 13.23 11.82
CA VAL A 141 -4.44 11.98 12.43
C VAL A 141 -5.91 12.09 12.84
N LYS A 142 -6.28 13.17 13.54
CA LYS A 142 -7.67 13.36 14.00
C LYS A 142 -8.65 13.49 12.85
N PHE A 143 -8.25 14.24 11.82
CA PHE A 143 -9.06 14.44 10.62
C PHE A 143 -9.23 13.11 9.87
N THR A 144 -8.14 12.41 9.59
CA THR A 144 -8.15 11.15 8.84
C THR A 144 -8.96 10.07 9.58
N LYS A 145 -8.82 9.95 10.91
CA LYS A 145 -9.65 9.01 11.69
C LYS A 145 -11.14 9.32 11.58
N LYS A 146 -11.53 10.59 11.64
CA LYS A 146 -12.93 11.00 11.49
C LYS A 146 -13.44 10.72 10.08
N LEU A 147 -12.63 11.03 9.08
CA LEU A 147 -12.94 10.74 7.67
C LEU A 147 -13.11 9.24 7.43
N ALA A 148 -12.19 8.42 7.93
CA ALA A 148 -12.26 6.96 7.82
C ALA A 148 -13.58 6.42 8.42
N ALA A 149 -13.92 6.84 9.65
CA ALA A 149 -15.16 6.42 10.29
C ALA A 149 -16.41 6.82 9.49
N GLN A 150 -16.43 8.00 8.88
CA GLN A 150 -17.53 8.45 8.03
C GLN A 150 -17.65 7.63 6.73
N ILE A 151 -16.51 7.29 6.12
CA ILE A 151 -16.46 6.46 4.92
C ILE A 151 -16.95 5.04 5.22
N GLU A 152 -16.45 4.43 6.30
CA GLU A 152 -16.88 3.10 6.76
C GLU A 152 -18.38 3.05 7.03
N GLN A 153 -18.93 4.05 7.73
CA GLN A 153 -20.37 4.16 7.96
C GLN A 153 -21.15 4.26 6.65
N ARG A 154 -20.67 5.04 5.68
CA ARG A 154 -21.29 5.15 4.37
C ARG A 154 -21.26 3.82 3.62
N ILE A 155 -20.13 3.12 3.61
CA ILE A 155 -20.03 1.79 2.98
C ILE A 155 -21.03 0.81 3.62
N MET A 156 -21.16 0.82 4.95
CA MET A 156 -22.13 -0.03 5.66
C MET A 156 -23.57 0.32 5.25
N MET A 157 -23.93 1.61 5.19
CA MET A 157 -25.26 2.05 4.79
C MET A 157 -25.58 1.70 3.34
N ASP A 158 -24.60 1.86 2.44
CA ASP A 158 -24.75 1.51 1.01
C ASP A 158 -24.95 -0.01 0.82
N ALA A 159 -24.21 -0.82 1.60
CA ALA A 159 -24.41 -2.28 1.62
C ALA A 159 -25.81 -2.67 2.10
N LEU A 160 -26.30 -2.03 3.17
CA LEU A 160 -27.64 -2.29 3.72
C LEU A 160 -28.76 -1.82 2.78
N THR A 161 -28.57 -0.75 2.03
CA THR A 161 -29.58 -0.17 1.13
C THR A 161 -29.50 -0.69 -0.29
N GLY A 162 -28.54 -1.56 -0.61
CA GLY A 162 -28.35 -2.12 -1.94
C GLY A 162 -27.78 -1.14 -2.98
N LYS A 163 -27.32 0.04 -2.55
CA LYS A 163 -26.77 1.08 -3.44
C LYS A 163 -25.30 0.90 -3.82
N GLY A 164 -24.58 0.01 -3.13
CA GLY A 164 -23.12 -0.13 -3.22
C GLY A 164 -22.57 -0.84 -4.46
N ARG A 165 -23.40 -1.23 -5.43
CA ARG A 165 -22.92 -2.06 -6.56
C ARG A 165 -22.39 -1.31 -7.77
N GLN A 166 -22.53 0.01 -7.86
CA GLN A 166 -22.25 0.75 -9.10
C GLN A 166 -20.87 1.40 -9.24
N GLU A 167 -20.11 1.57 -8.17
CA GLU A 167 -18.84 2.34 -8.21
C GLU A 167 -17.56 1.50 -8.39
N VAL A 168 -17.64 0.19 -8.55
CA VAL A 168 -16.46 -0.71 -8.55
C VAL A 168 -15.92 -0.99 -9.96
N GLU A 169 -16.67 -0.65 -11.02
CA GLU A 169 -16.35 -1.09 -12.39
C GLU A 169 -15.10 -0.42 -12.99
N ASP A 170 -14.79 0.81 -12.62
CA ASP A 170 -13.68 1.58 -13.25
C ASP A 170 -12.26 1.20 -12.80
N LEU A 171 -12.13 0.39 -11.75
CA LEU A 171 -10.83 0.00 -11.18
C LEU A 171 -10.33 -1.38 -11.62
N ASN A 172 -11.12 -2.14 -12.35
CA ASN A 172 -10.71 -3.43 -12.87
C ASN A 172 -9.74 -3.28 -14.06
N TRP A 173 -8.81 -4.23 -14.16
CA TRP A 173 -7.87 -4.35 -15.30
C TRP A 173 -8.62 -4.66 -16.59
#